data_3de04bb94fecbd293d9621919d3781f8
#
_entry.id   3de04bb94fecbd293d9621919d3781f8
#
_cell.length_a   1.000
_cell.length_b   1.000
_cell.length_c   1.000
_cell.angle_alpha   90.00
_cell.angle_beta   90.00
_cell.angle_gamma   90.00
#
_symmetry.space_group_name_H-M   'P 1'
#
loop_
_entity.id
_entity.type
_entity.pdbx_description
1 polymer ?
#
loop_
_entity_poly.entity_id
_entity_poly.type
_entity_poly.pdbx_seq_one_letter_code
_entity_poly.pdbx_strand_id
1 'polypeptide(L)'
;MSFKIAFIGAGSLEFTRGLLKDLLSVEEFHNIQIAFTDINERNLDMVTQICQRDIDANGLDIKIQSTLDRREALKDAKYVFNVVRIGGLEAFKQDVEIP
;
A
#
# COMPACT_ATOMS: atom_id res chain seq x y z
N MET A 1 -9.00 -15.31 6.41
CA MET A 1 -9.88 -14.54 5.52
C MET A 1 -9.05 -13.53 4.74
N SER A 2 -9.18 -13.55 3.43
CA SER A 2 -8.39 -12.65 2.56
C SER A 2 -9.18 -11.38 2.26
N PHE A 3 -8.54 -10.23 2.37
CA PHE A 3 -9.13 -8.96 2.00
C PHE A 3 -8.05 -8.09 1.34
N LYS A 4 -8.48 -7.02 0.70
CA LYS A 4 -7.58 -6.12 -0.05
C LYS A 4 -7.42 -4.80 0.67
N ILE A 5 -6.19 -4.33 0.74
CA ILE A 5 -5.86 -3.00 1.25
C ILE A 5 -5.25 -2.20 0.11
N ALA A 6 -5.76 -1.01 -0.13
CA ALA A 6 -5.25 -0.10 -1.16
C ALA A 6 -4.51 1.07 -0.51
N PHE A 7 -3.39 1.46 -1.10
CA PHE A 7 -2.59 2.61 -0.67
C PHE A 7 -2.62 3.65 -1.78
N ILE A 8 -3.25 4.78 -1.53
CA ILE A 8 -3.28 5.92 -2.47
C ILE A 8 -2.16 6.87 -2.09
N GLY A 9 -1.40 7.33 -3.06
CA GLY A 9 -0.20 8.14 -2.80
C GLY A 9 0.95 7.29 -2.32
N ALA A 10 1.00 6.03 -2.76
CA ALA A 10 1.97 5.03 -2.29
C ALA A 10 3.42 5.37 -2.66
N GLY A 11 3.64 6.36 -3.53
CA GLY A 11 4.99 6.80 -3.89
C GLY A 11 5.80 7.40 -2.75
N SER A 12 5.20 7.61 -1.58
CA SER A 12 5.90 8.06 -0.38
C SER A 12 6.53 6.86 0.31
N LEU A 13 7.81 6.65 0.11
CA LEU A 13 8.52 5.44 0.55
C LEU A 13 8.46 5.23 2.07
N GLU A 14 8.77 6.25 2.84
CA GLU A 14 8.85 6.11 4.30
C GLU A 14 7.52 5.73 4.93
N PHE A 15 6.45 6.42 4.53
CA PHE A 15 5.11 6.12 5.06
C PHE A 15 4.61 4.78 4.59
N THR A 16 4.72 4.50 3.30
CA THR A 16 4.19 3.26 2.72
C THR A 16 4.91 2.05 3.30
N ARG A 17 6.24 2.12 3.38
CA ARG A 17 7.04 1.03 3.91
C ARG A 17 6.78 0.80 5.40
N GLY A 18 6.66 1.89 6.17
CA GLY A 18 6.37 1.82 7.59
C GLY A 18 5.00 1.22 7.88
N LEU A 19 3.98 1.67 7.15
CA LEU A 19 2.62 1.12 7.29
C LEU A 19 2.57 -0.35 6.91
N LEU A 20 3.22 -0.71 5.82
CA LEU A 20 3.24 -2.10 5.37
C LEU A 20 3.92 -2.99 6.41
N LYS A 21 5.03 -2.53 6.97
CA LYS A 21 5.74 -3.27 8.01
C LYS A 21 4.85 -3.48 9.24
N ASP A 22 4.12 -2.45 9.65
CA ASP A 22 3.19 -2.55 10.78
C ASP A 22 2.07 -3.54 10.49
N LEU A 23 1.49 -3.49 9.29
CA LEU A 23 0.43 -4.41 8.89
C LEU A 23 0.92 -5.85 8.87
N LEU A 24 2.11 -6.08 8.35
CA LEU A 24 2.65 -7.43 8.22
C LEU A 24 3.19 -7.98 9.54
N SER A 25 3.31 -7.14 10.58
CA SER A 25 3.65 -7.60 11.91
C SER A 25 2.50 -8.38 12.55
N VAL A 26 1.28 -8.22 12.02
CA VAL A 26 0.10 -8.95 12.49
C VAL A 26 -0.04 -10.22 11.65
N GLU A 27 0.10 -11.37 12.30
CA GLU A 27 0.08 -12.66 11.61
C GLU A 27 -1.21 -12.89 10.81
N GLU A 28 -2.33 -12.38 11.30
CA GLU A 28 -3.63 -12.50 10.64
C GLU A 28 -3.67 -11.81 9.27
N PHE A 29 -2.76 -10.86 9.03
CA PHE A 29 -2.71 -10.11 7.78
C PHE A 29 -1.74 -10.70 6.75
N HIS A 30 -1.19 -11.87 6.99
CA HIS A 30 -0.26 -12.50 6.04
C HIS A 30 -0.93 -13.04 4.77
N ASN A 31 -2.24 -12.98 4.73
CA ASN A 31 -3.02 -13.48 3.59
C ASN A 31 -3.83 -12.38 2.90
N ILE A 32 -3.38 -11.14 3.01
CA ILE A 32 -4.08 -9.99 2.40
C ILE A 32 -3.60 -9.74 0.98
N GLN A 33 -4.41 -9.00 0.23
CA GLN A 33 -4.03 -8.44 -1.06
C GLN A 33 -3.66 -6.98 -0.86
N ILE A 34 -2.63 -6.52 -1.57
CA ILE A 34 -2.13 -5.15 -1.44
C ILE A 34 -2.11 -4.50 -2.81
N ALA A 35 -2.67 -3.30 -2.91
CA ALA A 35 -2.62 -2.50 -4.13
C ALA A 35 -2.03 -1.13 -3.82
N PHE A 36 -1.11 -0.69 -4.66
CA PHE A 36 -0.50 0.64 -4.58
C PHE A 36 -0.90 1.46 -5.80
N THR A 37 -1.22 2.73 -5.60
CA THR A 37 -1.43 3.67 -6.70
C THR A 37 -0.82 5.03 -6.35
N ASP A 38 -0.32 5.72 -7.38
CA ASP A 38 0.23 7.07 -7.24
C ASP A 38 0.14 7.75 -8.61
N ILE A 39 0.15 9.07 -8.61
CA ILE A 39 0.20 9.84 -9.86
C ILE A 39 1.60 9.86 -10.46
N ASN A 40 2.62 9.57 -9.68
CA ASN A 40 4.01 9.54 -10.11
C ASN A 40 4.44 8.10 -10.34
N GLU A 41 4.53 7.70 -11.61
CA GLU A 41 4.87 6.34 -12.01
C GLU A 41 6.24 5.90 -11.49
N ARG A 42 7.22 6.79 -11.56
CA ARG A 42 8.60 6.49 -11.13
C ARG A 42 8.66 6.17 -9.64
N ASN A 43 8.01 7.00 -8.83
CA ASN A 43 7.97 6.78 -7.40
C ASN A 43 7.19 5.51 -7.06
N LEU A 44 6.09 5.28 -7.75
CA LEU A 44 5.27 4.09 -7.57
C LEU A 44 6.09 2.81 -7.84
N ASP A 45 6.81 2.78 -8.94
CA ASP A 45 7.64 1.62 -9.29
C ASP A 45 8.71 1.36 -8.24
N MET A 46 9.41 2.41 -7.81
CA MET A 46 10.47 2.31 -6.81
C MET A 46 9.94 1.74 -5.50
N VAL A 47 8.86 2.32 -5.00
CA VAL A 47 8.27 1.89 -3.72
C VAL A 47 7.73 0.47 -3.82
N THR A 48 7.09 0.13 -4.93
CA THR A 48 6.57 -1.22 -5.14
C THR A 48 7.68 -2.25 -5.11
N GLN A 49 8.80 -1.99 -5.76
CA GLN A 49 9.93 -2.91 -5.77
C GLN A 49 10.54 -3.10 -4.39
N ILE A 50 10.71 -2.00 -3.66
CA ILE A 50 11.29 -2.06 -2.32
C ILE A 50 10.37 -2.82 -1.36
N CYS A 51 9.08 -2.50 -1.38
CA CYS A 51 8.11 -3.17 -0.51
C CYS A 51 7.94 -4.64 -0.87
N GLN A 52 7.95 -4.98 -2.16
CA GLN A 52 7.88 -6.37 -2.59
C GLN A 52 9.09 -7.16 -2.10
N ARG A 53 10.27 -6.54 -2.13
CA ARG A 53 11.49 -7.16 -1.62
C ARG A 53 11.38 -7.41 -0.11
N ASP A 54 10.82 -6.46 0.63
CA ASP A 54 10.61 -6.63 2.08
C ASP A 54 9.66 -7.79 2.36
N ILE A 55 8.59 -7.93 1.60
CA ILE A 55 7.63 -9.03 1.72
C ILE A 55 8.32 -10.37 1.46
N ASP A 56 9.06 -10.45 0.36
CA ASP A 56 9.76 -11.68 -0.03
C ASP A 56 10.83 -12.07 1.00
N ALA A 57 11.53 -11.10 1.55
CA ALA A 57 12.55 -11.33 2.57
C ALA A 57 11.96 -11.90 3.86
N ASN A 58 10.69 -11.62 4.14
CA ASN A 58 9.99 -12.16 5.30
C ASN A 58 9.30 -13.50 5.01
N GLY A 59 9.48 -14.03 3.82
CA GLY A 59 8.90 -15.32 3.43
C GLY A 59 7.41 -15.31 3.21
N LEU A 60 6.82 -14.15 2.97
CA LEU A 60 5.39 -14.01 2.75
C LEU A 60 5.07 -14.12 1.26
N ASP A 61 3.94 -14.73 0.95
CA ASP A 61 3.48 -14.92 -0.42
C ASP A 61 2.42 -13.88 -0.78
N ILE A 62 2.82 -12.62 -0.75
CA ILE A 62 1.96 -11.49 -1.09
C ILE A 62 2.55 -10.76 -2.28
N LYS A 63 1.75 -10.57 -3.31
CA LYS A 63 2.14 -9.80 -4.49
C LYS A 63 1.45 -8.44 -4.47
N ILE A 64 2.24 -7.38 -4.58
CA ILE A 64 1.71 -6.02 -4.61
C ILE A 64 1.26 -5.71 -6.03
N GLN A 65 0.00 -5.32 -6.16
CA GLN A 65 -0.53 -4.77 -7.41
C GLN A 65 -0.17 -3.28 -7.45
N SER A 66 0.52 -2.83 -8.48
CA SER A 66 0.79 -1.41 -8.66
C SER A 66 0.10 -0.93 -9.92
N THR A 67 -0.57 0.20 -9.85
CA THR A 67 -1.30 0.77 -10.99
C THR A 67 -1.39 2.27 -10.85
N LEU A 68 -1.38 2.97 -11.99
CA LEU A 68 -1.65 4.40 -12.03
C LEU A 68 -3.16 4.67 -12.01
N ASP A 69 -3.97 3.64 -12.18
CA ASP A 69 -5.43 3.77 -12.17
C ASP A 69 -5.95 3.56 -10.75
N ARG A 70 -6.38 4.66 -10.14
CA ARG A 70 -6.96 4.65 -8.80
C ARG A 70 -8.14 3.69 -8.70
N ARG A 71 -8.95 3.60 -9.74
CA ARG A 71 -10.14 2.74 -9.73
C ARG A 71 -9.77 1.28 -9.60
N GLU A 72 -8.71 0.85 -10.28
CA GLU A 72 -8.23 -0.53 -10.16
C GLU A 72 -7.70 -0.81 -8.77
N ALA A 73 -6.92 0.12 -8.21
CA ALA A 73 -6.39 -0.04 -6.87
C ALA A 73 -7.49 -0.15 -5.83
N LEU A 74 -8.56 0.63 -5.98
CA LEU A 74 -9.66 0.66 -5.02
C LEU A 74 -10.68 -0.45 -5.23
N LYS A 75 -10.66 -1.13 -6.35
CA LYS A 75 -11.64 -2.17 -6.66
C LYS A 75 -11.56 -3.30 -5.62
N ASP A 76 -12.68 -3.56 -4.96
CA ASP A 76 -12.81 -4.59 -3.93
C ASP A 76 -11.92 -4.36 -2.70
N ALA A 77 -11.38 -3.15 -2.52
CA ALA A 77 -10.56 -2.85 -1.36
C ALA A 77 -11.44 -2.69 -0.12
N LYS A 78 -11.07 -3.38 0.94
CA LYS A 78 -11.77 -3.27 2.22
C LYS A 78 -11.29 -2.07 3.03
N TYR A 79 -9.99 -1.76 2.93
CA TYR A 79 -9.38 -0.62 3.61
C TYR A 79 -8.60 0.20 2.60
N VAL A 80 -8.62 1.52 2.78
CA VAL A 80 -7.88 2.45 1.92
C VAL A 80 -7.05 3.37 2.81
N PHE A 81 -5.74 3.39 2.58
CA PHE A 81 -4.84 4.33 3.22
C PHE A 81 -4.45 5.41 2.22
N ASN A 82 -4.65 6.65 2.61
CA ASN A 82 -4.38 7.79 1.76
C ASN A 82 -3.20 8.58 2.34
N VAL A 83 -2.11 8.66 1.58
CA VAL A 83 -0.93 9.42 1.99
C VAL A 83 -1.02 10.80 1.36
N VAL A 84 -1.00 11.84 2.20
CA VAL A 84 -1.17 13.22 1.77
C VAL A 84 0.08 14.01 2.10
N ARG A 85 0.52 14.86 1.16
CA ARG A 85 1.62 15.80 1.38
C ARG A 85 1.04 17.18 1.62
N ILE A 86 1.39 17.77 2.75
CA ILE A 86 0.93 19.11 3.13
C ILE A 86 2.15 19.97 3.43
N GLY A 87 2.34 21.05 2.65
CA GLY A 87 3.42 21.99 2.88
C GLY A 87 4.82 21.39 2.89
N GLY A 88 5.07 20.38 2.08
CA GLY A 88 6.35 19.67 2.02
C GLY A 88 6.53 18.61 3.08
N LEU A 89 5.57 18.48 4.00
CA LEU A 89 5.56 17.42 4.99
C LEU A 89 4.61 16.31 4.52
N GLU A 90 5.00 15.08 4.77
CA GLU A 90 4.14 13.95 4.49
C GLU A 90 3.24 13.70 5.70
N ALA A 91 1.95 13.66 5.46
CA ALA A 91 0.96 13.37 6.48
C ALA A 91 0.16 12.14 6.07
N PHE A 92 -0.18 11.33 7.05
CA PHE A 92 -0.97 10.13 6.83
C PHE A 92 -2.43 10.38 7.20
N LYS A 93 -3.33 10.00 6.30
CA LYS A 93 -4.77 10.05 6.57
C LYS A 93 -5.35 8.68 6.26
N GLN A 94 -5.98 8.09 7.26
CA GLN A 94 -6.66 6.82 7.11
C GLN A 94 -8.12 7.04 6.74
N ASP A 95 -8.51 6.52 5.58
CA ASP A 95 -9.91 6.46 5.19
C ASP A 95 -10.32 5.00 5.16
N VAL A 96 -11.30 4.65 5.97
CA VAL A 96 -11.85 3.30 5.98
C VAL A 96 -13.17 3.32 5.22
N GLU A 97 -13.17 2.71 4.05
CA GLU A 97 -14.40 2.51 3.28
C GLU A 97 -14.76 1.03 3.34
N ILE A 98 -15.97 0.77 3.75
CA ILE A 98 -16.52 -0.59 3.73
C ILE A 98 -17.50 -0.63 2.56
N PRO A 99 -17.10 -1.27 1.44
CA PRO A 99 -18.00 -1.36 0.29
C PRO A 99 -19.21 -2.26 0.56
#